data_e80c5e7213c26c9f0659305f37e07460
#
_entry.id   e80c5e7213c26c9f0659305f37e07460
#
_cell.length_a   1.000
_cell.length_b   1.000
_cell.length_c   1.000
_cell.angle_alpha   90.00
_cell.angle_beta   90.00
_cell.angle_gamma   90.00
#
_symmetry.space_group_name_H-M   'P 1'
#
loop_
_entity.id
_entity.type
_entity.pdbx_description
1 polymer ?
#
loop_
_entity_poly.entity_id
_entity_poly.type
_entity_poly.pdbx_seq_one_letter_code
_entity_poly.pdbx_strand_id
1 'polypeptide(L)'
;MFDPNKIALCYPNYMDKTDCTLSGGSWLPSLPLSNIKNRVIKKRARSVDLLPTSTRFTINLASSVPILCLALAGHNLSSQGVVKIKVYSDNTETETLYDSGWIDAWPSLFDSSSLEWEYDNFWFGRLSNDQRKDLTPLFTHFFGVTEIVPIGKHIVVEIDDPLKTDGYVEIGRVFFYDVWQPTRNASLGLSFKNNTTTEIETTLDDTEYFDPRRARRSVSFQLDRIPTQDAYGRMFAIQRLLGIHGEILFAYTTQDRELAYERRFLGRLSELDPISEPYVDRRHQVPVNITEIL
;
A
#
# COMPACT_ATOMS: atom_id res chain seq x y z
N MET A 1 -7.34 1.58 18.70
CA MET A 1 -7.00 2.79 17.91
C MET A 1 -5.53 2.71 17.56
N PHE A 2 -5.17 2.91 16.29
CA PHE A 2 -3.78 2.90 15.88
C PHE A 2 -3.04 4.14 16.38
N ASP A 3 -1.78 3.94 16.75
CA ASP A 3 -0.90 5.04 17.12
C ASP A 3 -0.30 5.64 15.85
N PRO A 4 -0.59 6.90 15.52
CA PRO A 4 -0.10 7.53 14.30
C PRO A 4 1.42 7.69 14.25
N ASN A 5 2.09 7.59 15.38
CA ASN A 5 3.54 7.74 15.47
C ASN A 5 4.30 6.42 15.39
N LYS A 6 3.58 5.30 15.23
CA LYS A 6 4.20 3.98 15.10
C LYS A 6 4.14 3.47 13.68
N ILE A 7 5.18 2.72 13.32
CA ILE A 7 5.17 1.94 12.09
C ILE A 7 4.03 0.92 12.11
N ALA A 8 3.53 0.59 10.93
CA ALA A 8 2.52 -0.45 10.76
C ALA A 8 2.96 -1.44 9.67
N LEU A 9 2.72 -2.71 9.93
CA LEU A 9 2.94 -3.81 9.00
C LEU A 9 1.59 -4.49 8.75
N CYS A 10 1.16 -4.51 7.48
CA CYS A 10 -0.06 -5.18 7.08
C CYS A 10 0.29 -6.49 6.39
N TYR A 11 -0.25 -7.60 6.88
CA TYR A 11 0.01 -8.95 6.37
C TYR A 11 -1.02 -9.96 6.89
N PRO A 12 -1.19 -11.11 6.22
CA PRO A 12 -0.86 -11.36 4.81
C PRO A 12 -1.81 -10.60 3.88
N ASN A 13 -1.55 -10.62 2.57
CA ASN A 13 -2.56 -10.14 1.63
C ASN A 13 -3.69 -11.19 1.54
N TYR A 14 -4.88 -10.82 1.98
CA TYR A 14 -6.03 -11.73 1.96
C TYR A 14 -6.55 -11.97 0.53
N MET A 15 -6.17 -11.11 -0.43
CA MET A 15 -6.49 -11.28 -1.85
C MET A 15 -5.96 -12.60 -2.43
N ASP A 16 -4.89 -13.17 -1.86
CA ASP A 16 -4.33 -14.45 -2.30
C ASP A 16 -5.13 -15.68 -1.86
N LYS A 17 -6.16 -15.48 -1.03
CA LYS A 17 -7.02 -16.59 -0.60
C LYS A 17 -7.96 -17.03 -1.72
N THR A 18 -8.18 -18.33 -1.82
CA THR A 18 -9.02 -18.93 -2.87
C THR A 18 -10.49 -18.61 -2.71
N ASP A 19 -10.94 -18.37 -1.49
CA ASP A 19 -12.30 -18.01 -1.11
C ASP A 19 -12.63 -16.53 -1.26
N CYS A 20 -11.68 -15.74 -1.76
CA CYS A 20 -11.86 -14.34 -2.12
C CYS A 20 -12.32 -14.23 -3.59
N THR A 21 -13.55 -13.77 -3.82
CA THR A 21 -14.10 -13.57 -5.15
C THR A 21 -14.34 -12.09 -5.44
N LEU A 22 -14.23 -11.72 -6.72
CA LEU A 22 -14.35 -10.34 -7.18
C LEU A 22 -15.57 -10.22 -8.09
N SER A 23 -16.31 -9.13 -7.94
CA SER A 23 -17.47 -8.82 -8.77
C SER A 23 -17.70 -7.31 -8.87
N GLY A 24 -18.65 -6.91 -9.70
CA GLY A 24 -19.06 -5.51 -9.86
C GLY A 24 -18.24 -4.73 -10.88
N GLY A 25 -18.77 -3.57 -11.24
CA GLY A 25 -18.20 -2.66 -12.24
C GLY A 25 -18.27 -3.15 -13.68
N SER A 26 -17.71 -2.34 -14.57
CA SER A 26 -17.57 -2.66 -15.99
C SER A 26 -16.09 -2.61 -16.38
N TRP A 27 -15.51 -3.77 -16.61
CA TRP A 27 -14.06 -3.92 -16.84
C TRP A 27 -13.80 -4.47 -18.24
N LEU A 28 -12.72 -4.04 -18.89
CA LEU A 28 -12.36 -4.52 -20.22
C LEU A 28 -12.07 -6.02 -20.19
N PRO A 29 -12.57 -6.81 -21.15
CA PRO A 29 -12.28 -8.25 -21.23
C PRO A 29 -10.78 -8.58 -21.38
N SER A 30 -10.01 -7.70 -22.01
CA SER A 30 -8.55 -7.83 -22.16
C SER A 30 -7.79 -7.50 -20.88
N LEU A 31 -8.37 -6.69 -19.99
CA LEU A 31 -7.81 -6.25 -18.73
C LEU A 31 -8.85 -6.39 -17.59
N PRO A 32 -9.26 -7.62 -17.30
CA PRO A 32 -10.39 -7.91 -16.43
C PRO A 32 -10.08 -7.59 -14.96
N LEU A 33 -11.14 -7.42 -14.17
CA LEU A 33 -11.03 -7.18 -12.72
C LEU A 33 -10.20 -8.25 -12.00
N SER A 34 -10.23 -9.49 -12.47
CA SER A 34 -9.43 -10.59 -11.89
C SER A 34 -7.92 -10.33 -11.87
N ASN A 35 -7.42 -9.41 -12.71
CA ASN A 35 -6.01 -9.05 -12.73
C ASN A 35 -5.52 -8.45 -11.41
N ILE A 36 -6.39 -7.80 -10.63
CA ILE A 36 -6.01 -7.24 -9.32
C ILE A 36 -5.60 -8.30 -8.29
N LYS A 37 -5.93 -9.57 -8.53
CA LYS A 37 -5.43 -10.71 -7.73
C LYS A 37 -4.02 -11.16 -8.14
N ASN A 38 -3.51 -10.68 -9.26
CA ASN A 38 -2.20 -11.08 -9.73
C ASN A 38 -1.10 -10.31 -8.97
N ARG A 39 -0.06 -11.01 -8.53
CA ARG A 39 1.08 -10.39 -7.84
C ARG A 39 1.92 -9.48 -8.77
N VAL A 40 1.80 -9.65 -10.08
CA VAL A 40 2.47 -8.79 -11.05
C VAL A 40 1.66 -7.50 -11.21
N ILE A 41 2.08 -6.42 -10.58
CA ILE A 41 1.38 -5.11 -10.56
C ILE A 41 1.17 -4.55 -11.98
N LYS A 42 2.02 -4.91 -12.93
CA LYS A 42 1.90 -4.50 -14.35
C LYS A 42 0.71 -5.12 -15.07
N LYS A 43 0.15 -6.24 -14.57
CA LYS A 43 -1.09 -6.82 -15.06
C LYS A 43 -2.28 -6.10 -14.44
N ARG A 44 -2.64 -4.97 -15.00
CA ARG A 44 -3.69 -4.10 -14.47
C ARG A 44 -5.09 -4.56 -14.87
N ALA A 45 -6.05 -4.26 -14.02
CA ALA A 45 -7.46 -4.20 -14.39
C ALA A 45 -7.76 -2.80 -14.92
N ARG A 46 -8.61 -2.67 -15.97
CA ARG A 46 -8.99 -1.39 -16.54
C ARG A 46 -10.50 -1.30 -16.66
N SER A 47 -11.08 -0.21 -16.15
CA SER A 47 -12.50 0.08 -16.33
C SER A 47 -12.82 0.48 -17.78
N VAL A 48 -14.07 0.30 -18.18
CA VAL A 48 -14.54 0.71 -19.52
C VAL A 48 -14.61 2.23 -19.62
N ASP A 49 -15.06 2.89 -18.55
CA ASP A 49 -15.23 4.33 -18.44
C ASP A 49 -14.96 4.82 -17.01
N LEU A 50 -15.25 6.11 -16.75
CA LEU A 50 -15.06 6.76 -15.44
C LEU A 50 -16.35 6.80 -14.59
N LEU A 51 -17.45 6.23 -15.06
CA LEU A 51 -18.69 6.27 -14.28
C LEU A 51 -18.50 5.52 -12.97
N PRO A 52 -18.97 6.07 -11.82
CA PRO A 52 -18.85 5.41 -10.53
C PRO A 52 -19.44 3.99 -10.48
N THR A 53 -20.43 3.72 -11.33
CA THR A 53 -21.00 2.37 -11.49
C THR A 53 -20.06 1.40 -12.20
N SER A 54 -19.19 1.90 -13.07
CA SER A 54 -18.23 1.10 -13.84
C SER A 54 -16.92 0.89 -13.09
N THR A 55 -16.52 1.85 -12.27
CA THR A 55 -15.26 1.81 -11.48
C THR A 55 -15.43 1.13 -10.13
N ARG A 56 -16.68 0.93 -9.67
CA ARG A 56 -16.99 0.20 -8.43
C ARG A 56 -16.67 -1.27 -8.60
N PHE A 57 -16.04 -1.87 -7.57
CA PHE A 57 -15.88 -3.31 -7.48
C PHE A 57 -16.11 -3.81 -6.05
N THR A 58 -16.40 -5.09 -5.94
CA THR A 58 -16.69 -5.73 -4.66
C THR A 58 -15.78 -6.94 -4.46
N ILE A 59 -15.38 -7.14 -3.21
CA ILE A 59 -14.58 -8.28 -2.76
C ILE A 59 -15.46 -9.09 -1.82
N ASN A 60 -15.78 -10.31 -2.21
CA ASN A 60 -16.61 -11.22 -1.44
C ASN A 60 -15.74 -12.30 -0.80
N LEU A 61 -15.95 -12.55 0.47
CA LEU A 61 -15.25 -13.54 1.28
C LEU A 61 -16.22 -14.62 1.75
N ALA A 62 -15.75 -15.84 1.86
CA ALA A 62 -16.58 -16.94 2.37
C ALA A 62 -16.87 -16.79 3.88
N SER A 63 -15.94 -16.22 4.63
CA SER A 63 -16.04 -15.98 6.07
C SER A 63 -15.77 -14.53 6.42
N SER A 64 -16.35 -14.06 7.52
CA SER A 64 -16.07 -12.73 8.05
C SER A 64 -14.67 -12.67 8.61
N VAL A 65 -13.94 -11.61 8.24
CA VAL A 65 -12.56 -11.37 8.68
C VAL A 65 -12.39 -9.91 9.13
N PRO A 66 -11.42 -9.60 9.99
CA PRO A 66 -11.09 -8.23 10.32
C PRO A 66 -10.48 -7.54 9.09
N ILE A 67 -10.95 -6.33 8.77
CA ILE A 67 -10.48 -5.55 7.62
C ILE A 67 -9.99 -4.21 8.14
N LEU A 68 -8.71 -4.12 8.43
CA LEU A 68 -8.10 -2.95 9.04
C LEU A 68 -7.40 -2.04 8.04
N CYS A 69 -6.96 -2.58 6.91
CA CYS A 69 -6.41 -1.78 5.82
C CYS A 69 -6.91 -2.26 4.46
N LEU A 70 -6.96 -1.33 3.52
CA LEU A 70 -7.08 -1.59 2.10
C LEU A 70 -6.11 -0.67 1.36
N ALA A 71 -5.34 -1.24 0.46
CA ALA A 71 -4.41 -0.50 -0.39
C ALA A 71 -4.59 -0.88 -1.85
N LEU A 72 -4.48 0.12 -2.71
CA LEU A 72 -4.47 -0.02 -4.17
C LEU A 72 -3.06 0.30 -4.67
N ALA A 73 -2.39 -0.67 -5.26
CA ALA A 73 -1.06 -0.49 -5.82
C ALA A 73 -1.12 -0.41 -7.35
N GLY A 74 -0.32 0.47 -7.94
CA GLY A 74 -0.25 0.64 -9.39
C GLY A 74 -1.52 1.22 -10.01
N HIS A 75 -2.20 2.12 -9.32
CA HIS A 75 -3.35 2.84 -9.87
C HIS A 75 -2.93 4.05 -10.72
N ASN A 76 -3.83 4.50 -11.59
CA ASN A 76 -3.60 5.68 -12.42
C ASN A 76 -4.48 6.88 -12.04
N LEU A 77 -5.05 6.91 -10.82
CA LEU A 77 -5.96 7.96 -10.38
C LEU A 77 -5.31 9.35 -10.47
N SER A 78 -6.12 10.36 -10.76
CA SER A 78 -5.69 11.75 -10.79
C SER A 78 -5.43 12.29 -9.38
N SER A 79 -4.87 13.49 -9.28
CA SER A 79 -4.66 14.15 -7.97
C SER A 79 -5.97 14.50 -7.26
N GLN A 80 -7.09 14.52 -7.97
CA GLN A 80 -8.42 14.79 -7.43
C GLN A 80 -9.27 13.52 -7.32
N GLY A 81 -8.73 12.36 -7.73
CA GLY A 81 -9.38 11.09 -7.57
C GLY A 81 -9.62 10.76 -6.11
N VAL A 82 -10.79 10.21 -5.80
CA VAL A 82 -11.18 9.80 -4.46
C VAL A 82 -11.60 8.35 -4.44
N VAL A 83 -11.36 7.70 -3.31
CA VAL A 83 -11.71 6.29 -3.09
C VAL A 83 -12.57 6.19 -1.83
N LYS A 84 -13.61 5.37 -1.88
CA LYS A 84 -14.45 5.08 -0.73
C LYS A 84 -14.48 3.58 -0.47
N ILE A 85 -14.32 3.21 0.79
CA ILE A 85 -14.29 1.82 1.24
C ILE A 85 -15.48 1.60 2.17
N LYS A 86 -16.32 0.62 1.84
CA LYS A 86 -17.39 0.17 2.71
C LYS A 86 -17.22 -1.29 3.04
N VAL A 87 -17.47 -1.65 4.29
CA VAL A 87 -17.45 -3.03 4.75
C VAL A 87 -18.82 -3.40 5.28
N TYR A 88 -19.33 -4.51 4.81
CA TYR A 88 -20.65 -5.03 5.17
C TYR A 88 -20.54 -6.39 5.85
N SER A 89 -21.54 -6.71 6.66
CA SER A 89 -21.66 -8.03 7.30
C SER A 89 -21.87 -9.15 6.29
N ASP A 90 -22.60 -8.87 5.21
CA ASP A 90 -22.93 -9.82 4.14
C ASP A 90 -23.06 -9.17 2.77
N ASN A 91 -23.37 -9.97 1.75
CA ASN A 91 -23.46 -9.54 0.35
C ASN A 91 -24.76 -8.79 0.03
N THR A 92 -25.69 -8.62 0.98
CA THR A 92 -26.95 -7.90 0.78
C THR A 92 -26.78 -6.39 0.91
N GLU A 93 -25.63 -5.94 1.38
CA GLU A 93 -25.28 -4.52 1.61
C GLU A 93 -26.29 -3.79 2.53
N THR A 94 -26.96 -4.51 3.41
CA THR A 94 -27.98 -3.94 4.31
C THR A 94 -27.40 -3.39 5.59
N GLU A 95 -26.40 -4.08 6.16
CA GLU A 95 -25.75 -3.70 7.39
C GLU A 95 -24.32 -3.20 7.12
N THR A 96 -24.13 -1.89 7.14
CA THR A 96 -22.81 -1.26 6.99
C THR A 96 -22.06 -1.31 8.31
N LEU A 97 -20.96 -2.05 8.36
CA LEU A 97 -20.07 -2.13 9.52
C LEU A 97 -19.05 -0.99 9.55
N TYR A 98 -18.66 -0.51 8.38
CA TYR A 98 -17.71 0.59 8.22
C TYR A 98 -17.96 1.32 6.90
N ASP A 99 -17.87 2.64 6.94
CA ASP A 99 -17.85 3.52 5.78
C ASP A 99 -16.74 4.55 5.99
N SER A 100 -15.74 4.55 5.13
CA SER A 100 -14.60 5.47 5.22
C SER A 100 -14.94 6.91 4.83
N GLY A 101 -16.11 7.13 4.21
CA GLY A 101 -16.32 8.33 3.42
C GLY A 101 -15.39 8.35 2.21
N TRP A 102 -15.37 9.47 1.50
CA TRP A 102 -14.45 9.68 0.40
C TRP A 102 -13.07 10.07 0.93
N ILE A 103 -12.05 9.31 0.54
CA ILE A 103 -10.65 9.52 0.90
C ILE A 103 -9.90 9.87 -0.38
N ASP A 104 -9.06 10.88 -0.32
CA ASP A 104 -8.20 11.27 -1.43
C ASP A 104 -7.27 10.12 -1.87
N ALA A 105 -7.22 9.85 -3.17
CA ALA A 105 -6.32 8.84 -3.72
C ALA A 105 -4.84 9.24 -3.57
N TRP A 106 -4.59 10.54 -3.54
CA TRP A 106 -3.26 11.10 -3.32
C TRP A 106 -3.27 11.90 -2.02
N PRO A 107 -2.45 11.55 -1.04
CA PRO A 107 -2.36 12.29 0.19
C PRO A 107 -1.79 13.69 -0.06
N SER A 108 -2.07 14.61 0.85
CA SER A 108 -1.42 15.92 0.89
C SER A 108 0.07 15.75 1.12
N LEU A 109 0.90 16.41 0.29
CA LEU A 109 2.37 16.27 0.32
C LEU A 109 3.04 17.47 0.97
N PHE A 110 2.44 18.62 0.81
CA PHE A 110 2.98 19.89 1.23
C PHE A 110 1.97 20.59 2.13
N ASP A 111 2.46 21.20 3.20
CA ASP A 111 1.65 22.15 3.94
C ASP A 111 1.36 23.38 3.05
N SER A 112 0.13 23.89 3.09
CA SER A 112 -0.27 25.09 2.36
C SER A 112 0.62 26.30 2.67
N SER A 113 1.22 26.34 3.88
CA SER A 113 2.16 27.38 4.29
C SER A 113 3.51 27.33 3.54
N SER A 114 3.85 26.19 2.93
CA SER A 114 5.10 25.98 2.20
C SER A 114 4.97 26.20 0.68
N LEU A 115 3.75 26.41 0.19
CA LEU A 115 3.46 26.57 -1.23
C LEU A 115 3.15 28.03 -1.54
N GLU A 116 3.60 28.48 -2.72
CA GLU A 116 3.22 29.79 -3.25
C GLU A 116 1.78 29.71 -3.78
N TRP A 117 0.96 30.68 -3.44
CA TRP A 117 -0.47 30.69 -3.74
C TRP A 117 -0.80 30.72 -5.26
N GLU A 118 0.14 31.07 -6.08
CA GLU A 118 0.02 31.11 -7.55
C GLU A 118 0.21 29.74 -8.21
N TYR A 119 0.72 28.75 -7.48
CA TYR A 119 0.90 27.40 -8.03
C TYR A 119 -0.41 26.60 -8.02
N ASP A 120 -0.62 25.79 -9.05
CA ASP A 120 -1.80 24.90 -9.20
C ASP A 120 -2.00 23.94 -8.02
N ASN A 121 -0.93 23.62 -7.30
CA ASN A 121 -0.95 22.70 -6.16
C ASN A 121 -1.18 23.38 -4.81
N PHE A 122 -1.22 24.71 -4.74
CA PHE A 122 -1.40 25.46 -3.49
C PHE A 122 -2.66 25.07 -2.72
N TRP A 123 -3.79 24.98 -3.41
CA TRP A 123 -5.09 24.75 -2.79
C TRP A 123 -5.29 23.34 -2.22
N PHE A 124 -4.52 22.37 -2.71
CA PHE A 124 -4.69 20.97 -2.36
C PHE A 124 -3.47 20.37 -1.66
N GLY A 125 -2.35 21.10 -1.56
CA GLY A 125 -1.11 20.58 -0.99
C GLY A 125 -0.58 19.33 -1.70
N ARG A 126 -0.95 19.12 -2.97
CA ARG A 126 -0.68 17.89 -3.73
C ARG A 126 0.30 18.16 -4.87
N LEU A 127 0.78 17.07 -5.45
CA LEU A 127 1.59 17.15 -6.67
C LEU A 127 0.82 17.82 -7.81
N SER A 128 1.47 18.73 -8.54
CA SER A 128 0.96 19.23 -9.81
C SER A 128 0.85 18.07 -10.82
N ASN A 129 0.05 18.26 -11.87
CA ASN A 129 -0.09 17.24 -12.91
C ASN A 129 1.24 16.88 -13.59
N ASP A 130 2.16 17.81 -13.72
CA ASP A 130 3.47 17.55 -14.34
C ASP A 130 4.41 16.82 -13.37
N GLN A 131 4.49 17.25 -12.11
CA GLN A 131 5.23 16.51 -11.08
C GLN A 131 4.71 15.08 -10.92
N ARG A 132 3.39 14.89 -11.04
CA ARG A 132 2.79 13.57 -10.98
C ARG A 132 3.20 12.68 -12.16
N LYS A 133 3.29 13.22 -13.38
CA LYS A 133 3.74 12.44 -14.55
C LYS A 133 5.13 11.86 -14.33
N ASP A 134 6.01 12.61 -13.69
CA ASP A 134 7.37 12.18 -13.39
C ASP A 134 7.41 11.13 -12.25
N LEU A 135 6.56 11.30 -11.23
CA LEU A 135 6.54 10.45 -10.03
C LEU A 135 5.54 9.28 -10.12
N THR A 136 4.46 9.41 -10.89
CA THR A 136 3.41 8.36 -11.01
C THR A 136 3.95 6.98 -11.38
N PRO A 137 4.96 6.84 -12.27
CA PRO A 137 5.53 5.53 -12.53
C PRO A 137 6.16 4.87 -11.30
N LEU A 138 6.47 5.65 -10.26
CA LEU A 138 7.22 5.22 -9.10
C LEU A 138 6.34 4.96 -7.86
N PHE A 139 5.25 5.75 -7.67
CA PHE A 139 4.58 5.85 -6.37
C PHE A 139 3.06 5.83 -6.45
N THR A 140 2.48 4.86 -7.10
CA THR A 140 1.02 4.77 -7.26
C THR A 140 0.38 3.86 -6.21
N HIS A 141 0.30 4.32 -4.96
CA HIS A 141 -0.32 3.56 -3.88
C HIS A 141 -1.36 4.42 -3.14
N PHE A 142 -2.59 3.95 -3.13
CA PHE A 142 -3.61 4.40 -2.19
C PHE A 142 -3.53 3.55 -0.93
N PHE A 143 -3.73 4.16 0.23
CA PHE A 143 -3.69 3.47 1.51
C PHE A 143 -4.80 3.98 2.43
N GLY A 144 -5.76 3.13 2.70
CA GLY A 144 -6.84 3.38 3.65
C GLY A 144 -6.71 2.48 4.87
N VAL A 145 -6.82 3.06 6.07
CA VAL A 145 -6.85 2.33 7.34
C VAL A 145 -8.16 2.61 8.03
N THR A 146 -8.79 1.58 8.57
CA THR A 146 -10.02 1.70 9.32
C THR A 146 -9.71 2.07 10.77
N GLU A 147 -10.44 3.04 11.32
CA GLU A 147 -10.28 3.44 12.75
C GLU A 147 -10.90 2.41 13.69
N ILE A 148 -11.92 1.72 13.24
CA ILE A 148 -12.65 0.68 13.96
C ILE A 148 -12.30 -0.65 13.28
N VAL A 149 -12.33 -1.77 14.00
CA VAL A 149 -12.09 -3.10 13.45
C VAL A 149 -13.41 -3.68 12.90
N PRO A 150 -13.75 -3.44 11.61
CA PRO A 150 -14.91 -4.08 11.02
C PRO A 150 -14.59 -5.55 10.76
N ILE A 151 -15.46 -6.44 11.26
CA ILE A 151 -15.39 -7.88 10.98
C ILE A 151 -16.49 -8.18 9.97
N GLY A 152 -16.14 -8.15 8.70
CA GLY A 152 -17.08 -8.33 7.60
C GLY A 152 -16.62 -9.32 6.56
N LYS A 153 -17.48 -9.63 5.61
CA LYS A 153 -17.17 -10.53 4.49
C LYS A 153 -17.45 -9.93 3.12
N HIS A 154 -17.99 -8.72 3.06
CA HIS A 154 -18.26 -8.03 1.80
C HIS A 154 -17.66 -6.64 1.85
N ILE A 155 -16.71 -6.37 0.96
CA ILE A 155 -16.02 -5.10 0.85
C ILE A 155 -16.40 -4.47 -0.47
N VAL A 156 -16.85 -3.23 -0.43
CA VAL A 156 -17.16 -2.42 -1.61
C VAL A 156 -16.14 -1.32 -1.72
N VAL A 157 -15.53 -1.22 -2.88
CA VAL A 157 -14.61 -0.12 -3.22
C VAL A 157 -15.25 0.70 -4.32
N GLU A 158 -15.50 1.96 -4.04
CA GLU A 158 -16.03 2.95 -4.98
C GLU A 158 -14.90 3.91 -5.32
N ILE A 159 -14.73 4.20 -6.60
CA ILE A 159 -13.70 5.13 -7.09
C ILE A 159 -14.40 6.20 -7.91
N ASP A 160 -14.12 7.46 -7.62
CA ASP A 160 -14.61 8.60 -8.36
C ASP A 160 -13.43 9.49 -8.79
N ASP A 161 -13.26 9.66 -10.09
CA ASP A 161 -12.20 10.48 -10.68
C ASP A 161 -12.71 11.15 -11.97
N PRO A 162 -13.61 12.12 -11.84
CA PRO A 162 -14.28 12.71 -13.00
C PRO A 162 -13.37 13.57 -13.88
N LEU A 163 -12.23 14.03 -13.35
CA LEU A 163 -11.29 14.89 -14.08
C LEU A 163 -10.15 14.14 -14.77
N LYS A 164 -10.24 12.82 -14.78
CA LYS A 164 -9.22 12.00 -15.44
C LYS A 164 -9.32 12.08 -16.95
N THR A 165 -8.26 12.55 -17.59
CA THR A 165 -8.21 12.76 -19.04
C THR A 165 -8.15 11.48 -19.85
N ASP A 166 -7.66 10.38 -19.27
CA ASP A 166 -7.51 9.09 -19.97
C ASP A 166 -8.85 8.38 -20.23
N GLY A 167 -9.92 8.77 -19.53
CA GLY A 167 -11.26 8.20 -19.69
C GLY A 167 -11.46 6.82 -19.06
N TYR A 168 -10.49 6.32 -18.26
CA TYR A 168 -10.57 5.03 -17.56
C TYR A 168 -9.74 5.00 -16.28
N VAL A 169 -10.09 4.10 -15.38
CA VAL A 169 -9.32 3.78 -14.17
C VAL A 169 -8.55 2.48 -14.34
N GLU A 170 -7.30 2.46 -13.92
CA GLU A 170 -6.47 1.25 -13.84
C GLU A 170 -6.09 0.95 -12.41
N ILE A 171 -6.05 -0.35 -12.06
CA ILE A 171 -5.58 -0.85 -10.77
C ILE A 171 -4.70 -2.07 -11.00
N GLY A 172 -3.48 -2.06 -10.47
CA GLY A 172 -2.55 -3.20 -10.61
C GLY A 172 -2.79 -4.28 -9.57
N ARG A 173 -2.78 -3.94 -8.30
CA ARG A 173 -2.92 -4.89 -7.20
C ARG A 173 -3.76 -4.29 -6.08
N VAL A 174 -4.58 -5.11 -5.46
CA VAL A 174 -5.28 -4.76 -4.22
C VAL A 174 -4.68 -5.56 -3.07
N PHE A 175 -4.45 -4.88 -1.98
CA PHE A 175 -4.03 -5.47 -0.71
C PHE A 175 -5.06 -5.12 0.36
N PHE A 176 -5.51 -6.09 1.13
CA PHE A 176 -6.36 -5.84 2.29
C PHE A 176 -6.19 -6.95 3.34
N TYR A 177 -6.30 -6.62 4.59
CA TYR A 177 -6.48 -7.48 5.76
C TYR A 177 -6.18 -6.74 7.07
N ASP A 178 -5.34 -7.37 7.91
CA ASP A 178 -4.99 -6.94 9.26
C ASP A 178 -3.81 -5.97 9.25
N VAL A 179 -3.76 -5.11 10.25
CA VAL A 179 -2.66 -4.18 10.50
C VAL A 179 -2.07 -4.47 11.88
N TRP A 180 -0.79 -4.73 11.91
CA TRP A 180 -0.06 -4.88 13.16
C TRP A 180 0.89 -3.70 13.40
N GLN A 181 0.81 -3.15 14.59
CA GLN A 181 1.78 -2.18 15.10
C GLN A 181 2.55 -2.81 16.27
N PRO A 182 3.89 -2.76 16.29
CA PRO A 182 4.66 -3.31 17.41
C PRO A 182 4.37 -2.54 18.71
N THR A 183 4.43 -3.22 19.85
CA THR A 183 4.24 -2.60 21.16
C THR A 183 5.22 -1.43 21.36
N ARG A 184 6.47 -1.59 20.92
CA ARG A 184 7.47 -0.52 20.84
C ARG A 184 7.76 -0.21 19.39
N ASN A 185 7.86 1.07 19.06
CA ASN A 185 8.17 1.52 17.70
C ASN A 185 9.59 1.11 17.30
N ALA A 186 9.91 1.25 16.01
CA ALA A 186 11.27 1.10 15.52
C ALA A 186 12.26 1.94 16.32
N SER A 187 13.43 1.36 16.59
CA SER A 187 14.53 2.05 17.26
C SER A 187 15.07 3.20 16.39
N LEU A 188 15.81 4.09 17.01
CA LEU A 188 16.56 5.12 16.28
C LEU A 188 17.46 4.47 15.23
N GLY A 189 17.53 5.09 14.04
CA GLY A 189 18.32 4.55 12.92
C GLY A 189 17.48 3.87 11.84
N LEU A 190 16.12 4.00 11.87
CA LEU A 190 15.31 3.63 10.72
C LEU A 190 15.79 4.41 9.48
N SER A 191 16.10 3.69 8.42
CA SER A 191 16.66 4.26 7.19
C SER A 191 15.85 3.86 5.96
N PHE A 192 15.63 4.81 5.07
CA PHE A 192 15.09 4.59 3.73
C PHE A 192 16.20 4.69 2.71
N LYS A 193 16.16 3.83 1.71
CA LYS A 193 17.14 3.80 0.63
C LYS A 193 16.42 3.51 -0.70
N ASN A 194 16.86 4.16 -1.76
CA ASN A 194 16.48 3.79 -3.11
C ASN A 194 17.56 2.88 -3.69
N ASN A 195 17.18 1.66 -4.04
CA ASN A 195 18.05 0.68 -4.69
C ASN A 195 17.77 0.66 -6.18
N THR A 196 18.79 0.81 -6.99
CA THR A 196 18.71 0.64 -8.43
C THR A 196 19.43 -0.64 -8.86
N THR A 197 18.88 -1.27 -9.89
CA THR A 197 19.51 -2.39 -10.63
C THR A 197 19.92 -1.95 -12.03
N THR A 198 20.09 -0.63 -12.27
CA THR A 198 20.62 -0.08 -13.50
C THR A 198 21.97 -0.73 -13.82
N GLU A 199 22.08 -1.31 -14.98
CA GLU A 199 23.34 -1.89 -15.46
C GLU A 199 24.15 -0.80 -16.14
N ILE A 200 25.46 -0.80 -15.86
CA ILE A 200 26.41 0.16 -16.42
C ILE A 200 27.44 -0.66 -17.20
N GLU A 201 27.54 -0.40 -18.49
CA GLU A 201 28.57 -0.98 -19.36
C GLU A 201 29.56 0.11 -19.74
N THR A 202 30.84 -0.11 -19.46
CA THR A 202 31.92 0.81 -19.83
C THR A 202 32.64 0.26 -21.04
N THR A 203 32.77 1.06 -22.07
CA THR A 203 33.52 0.72 -23.28
C THR A 203 35.00 0.94 -23.11
N LEU A 204 35.82 0.51 -24.09
CA LEU A 204 37.29 0.64 -24.08
C LEU A 204 37.80 2.09 -24.08
N ASP A 205 36.95 3.04 -24.46
CA ASP A 205 37.24 4.48 -24.46
C ASP A 205 36.66 5.21 -23.24
N ASP A 206 36.38 4.48 -22.15
CA ASP A 206 35.81 4.97 -20.90
C ASP A 206 34.42 5.63 -21.03
N THR A 207 33.69 5.37 -22.15
CA THR A 207 32.29 5.79 -22.27
C THR A 207 31.37 4.84 -21.54
N GLU A 208 30.52 5.39 -20.69
CA GLU A 208 29.53 4.61 -19.91
C GLU A 208 28.19 4.59 -20.62
N TYR A 209 27.64 3.39 -20.80
CA TYR A 209 26.28 3.14 -21.27
C TYR A 209 25.43 2.64 -20.12
N PHE A 210 24.24 3.22 -19.97
CA PHE A 210 23.32 2.89 -18.91
C PHE A 210 22.08 2.16 -19.46
N ASP A 211 21.74 0.99 -18.88
CA ASP A 211 20.42 0.38 -19.02
C ASP A 211 19.57 0.81 -17.79
N PRO A 212 18.81 1.94 -17.87
CA PRO A 212 18.14 2.51 -16.73
C PRO A 212 17.01 1.61 -16.27
N ARG A 213 17.07 1.16 -15.02
CA ARG A 213 16.00 0.39 -14.37
C ARG A 213 15.40 1.19 -13.25
N ARG A 214 14.09 0.98 -13.03
CA ARG A 214 13.35 1.67 -12.00
C ARG A 214 13.95 1.40 -10.62
N ALA A 215 14.24 2.45 -9.87
CA ALA A 215 14.67 2.34 -8.48
C ALA A 215 13.53 1.78 -7.61
N ARG A 216 13.90 0.98 -6.62
CA ARG A 216 12.98 0.40 -5.63
C ARG A 216 13.30 0.98 -4.26
N ARG A 217 12.27 1.36 -3.54
CA ARG A 217 12.42 1.78 -2.15
C ARG A 217 12.75 0.58 -1.28
N SER A 218 13.61 0.80 -0.30
CA SER A 218 13.83 -0.15 0.77
C SER A 218 13.86 0.57 2.10
N VAL A 219 13.41 -0.10 3.13
CA VAL A 219 13.47 0.37 4.51
C VAL A 219 14.19 -0.66 5.35
N SER A 220 15.09 -0.19 6.18
CA SER A 220 15.77 -0.97 7.20
C SER A 220 15.53 -0.35 8.56
N PHE A 221 15.10 -1.15 9.52
CA PHE A 221 14.86 -0.73 10.88
C PHE A 221 15.03 -1.89 11.85
N GLN A 222 15.15 -1.57 13.11
CA GLN A 222 15.28 -2.54 14.19
C GLN A 222 14.14 -2.37 15.18
N LEU A 223 13.46 -3.46 15.50
CA LEU A 223 12.56 -3.53 16.63
C LEU A 223 13.36 -3.96 17.85
N ASP A 224 13.47 -3.08 18.84
CA ASP A 224 14.32 -3.28 19.99
C ASP A 224 13.50 -3.37 21.27
N ARG A 225 13.94 -4.23 22.20
CA ARG A 225 13.26 -4.49 23.48
C ARG A 225 11.79 -4.83 23.34
N ILE A 226 11.40 -5.53 22.27
CA ILE A 226 10.01 -5.96 22.09
C ILE A 226 9.71 -7.19 22.96
N PRO A 227 8.46 -7.35 23.43
CA PRO A 227 8.06 -8.51 24.21
C PRO A 227 8.07 -9.79 23.35
N THR A 228 8.15 -10.94 24.02
CA THR A 228 8.12 -12.27 23.39
C THR A 228 6.92 -12.45 22.45
N GLN A 229 5.76 -11.88 22.80
CA GLN A 229 4.56 -11.94 21.96
C GLN A 229 4.76 -11.23 20.61
N ASP A 230 5.41 -10.08 20.58
CA ASP A 230 5.70 -9.38 19.33
C ASP A 230 6.80 -10.09 18.53
N ALA A 231 7.84 -10.58 19.21
CA ALA A 231 8.95 -11.24 18.57
C ALA A 231 8.55 -12.58 17.93
N TYR A 232 8.06 -13.52 18.74
CA TYR A 232 7.73 -14.87 18.28
C TYR A 232 6.28 -15.01 17.83
N GLY A 233 5.34 -14.35 18.50
CA GLY A 233 3.92 -14.40 18.13
C GLY A 233 3.59 -13.61 16.86
N ARG A 234 4.36 -12.58 16.53
CA ARG A 234 4.12 -11.76 15.35
C ARG A 234 5.28 -11.81 14.35
N MET A 235 6.48 -11.34 14.68
CA MET A 235 7.57 -11.24 13.69
C MET A 235 8.02 -12.60 13.18
N PHE A 236 8.21 -13.59 14.06
CA PHE A 236 8.56 -14.95 13.64
C PHE A 236 7.45 -15.59 12.79
N ALA A 237 6.18 -15.34 13.16
CA ALA A 237 5.03 -15.80 12.37
C ALA A 237 4.99 -15.11 10.98
N ILE A 238 5.31 -13.80 10.88
CA ILE A 238 5.45 -13.09 9.61
C ILE A 238 6.51 -13.75 8.73
N GLN A 239 7.70 -13.96 9.27
CA GLN A 239 8.81 -14.59 8.54
C GLN A 239 8.44 -15.99 8.04
N ARG A 240 7.79 -16.80 8.90
CA ARG A 240 7.36 -18.15 8.56
C ARG A 240 6.24 -18.18 7.51
N LEU A 241 5.29 -17.23 7.59
CA LEU A 241 4.13 -17.16 6.71
C LEU A 241 4.48 -16.60 5.33
N LEU A 242 5.26 -15.53 5.31
CA LEU A 242 5.54 -14.77 4.09
C LEU A 242 6.86 -15.21 3.43
N GLY A 243 7.85 -15.68 4.20
CA GLY A 243 9.18 -15.90 3.67
C GLY A 243 9.72 -14.61 3.04
N ILE A 244 10.55 -14.75 2.01
CA ILE A 244 11.09 -13.64 1.23
C ILE A 244 10.24 -13.28 -0.01
N HIS A 245 9.16 -14.03 -0.25
CA HIS A 245 8.32 -13.90 -1.45
C HIS A 245 6.91 -13.36 -1.16
N GLY A 246 6.49 -13.38 0.11
CA GLY A 246 5.18 -12.90 0.51
C GLY A 246 5.09 -11.38 0.51
N GLU A 247 3.91 -10.86 0.20
CA GLU A 247 3.63 -9.43 0.20
C GLU A 247 3.43 -8.92 1.62
N ILE A 248 4.02 -7.78 1.91
CA ILE A 248 3.82 -7.02 3.15
C ILE A 248 3.64 -5.56 2.80
N LEU A 249 2.63 -4.93 3.35
CA LEU A 249 2.45 -3.50 3.19
C LEU A 249 3.09 -2.80 4.39
N PHE A 250 4.12 -2.03 4.12
CA PHE A 250 4.81 -1.21 5.12
C PHE A 250 4.23 0.19 5.13
N ALA A 251 3.96 0.71 6.32
CA ALA A 251 3.61 2.10 6.54
C ALA A 251 4.41 2.67 7.70
N TYR A 252 5.11 3.78 7.44
CA TYR A 252 5.81 4.51 8.49
C TYR A 252 4.84 5.17 9.47
N THR A 253 3.69 5.60 8.96
CA THR A 253 2.58 6.16 9.73
C THR A 253 1.25 5.70 9.12
N THR A 254 0.26 5.51 9.98
CA THR A 254 -1.11 5.15 9.54
C THR A 254 -1.94 6.37 9.15
N GLN A 255 -1.51 7.58 9.51
CA GLN A 255 -2.18 8.83 9.14
C GLN A 255 -1.55 9.46 7.91
N ASP A 256 -2.36 10.19 7.14
CA ASP A 256 -1.86 11.04 6.08
C ASP A 256 -1.10 12.22 6.69
N ARG A 257 0.18 12.26 6.41
CA ARG A 257 1.12 13.33 6.76
C ARG A 257 1.95 13.66 5.54
N GLU A 258 2.62 14.78 5.59
CA GLU A 258 3.58 15.15 4.56
C GLU A 258 4.52 13.99 4.21
N LEU A 259 4.67 13.74 2.92
CA LEU A 259 5.53 12.67 2.38
C LEU A 259 5.18 11.26 2.88
N ALA A 260 3.97 11.05 3.43
CA ALA A 260 3.56 9.73 3.91
C ALA A 260 3.56 8.68 2.79
N TYR A 261 3.23 9.09 1.55
CA TYR A 261 3.22 8.20 0.40
C TYR A 261 4.62 7.66 0.05
N GLU A 262 5.70 8.43 0.28
CA GLU A 262 7.07 7.96 0.07
C GLU A 262 7.47 6.91 1.08
N ARG A 263 6.88 6.97 2.27
CA ARG A 263 7.18 6.11 3.40
C ARG A 263 6.18 4.96 3.59
N ARG A 264 5.32 4.74 2.58
CA ARG A 264 4.36 3.63 2.52
C ARG A 264 4.53 2.93 1.19
N PHE A 265 4.69 1.63 1.21
CA PHE A 265 4.80 0.86 -0.03
C PHE A 265 4.48 -0.61 0.20
N LEU A 266 4.04 -1.26 -0.88
CA LEU A 266 3.91 -2.70 -0.93
C LEU A 266 5.29 -3.30 -1.20
N GLY A 267 5.75 -4.15 -0.31
CA GLY A 267 7.07 -4.73 -0.35
C GLY A 267 7.09 -6.22 0.00
N ARG A 268 8.28 -6.73 0.12
CA ARG A 268 8.59 -8.06 0.63
C ARG A 268 9.75 -7.99 1.60
N LEU A 269 9.88 -8.96 2.48
CA LEU A 269 11.09 -9.11 3.28
C LEU A 269 12.28 -9.37 2.35
N SER A 270 13.34 -8.61 2.52
CA SER A 270 14.58 -8.80 1.75
C SER A 270 15.29 -10.07 2.15
N GLU A 271 15.28 -10.34 3.45
CA GLU A 271 15.89 -11.50 4.10
C GLU A 271 15.11 -11.88 5.37
N LEU A 272 15.35 -13.05 5.90
CA LEU A 272 14.79 -13.53 7.15
C LEU A 272 15.82 -13.35 8.26
N ASP A 273 15.79 -12.19 8.88
CA ASP A 273 16.74 -11.83 9.93
C ASP A 273 16.48 -12.62 11.23
N PRO A 274 17.53 -12.96 11.98
CA PRO A 274 17.38 -13.71 13.22
C PRO A 274 16.74 -12.85 14.32
N ILE A 275 15.88 -13.49 15.11
CA ILE A 275 15.39 -12.91 16.36
C ILE A 275 16.40 -13.21 17.44
N SER A 276 16.94 -12.19 18.06
CA SER A 276 17.92 -12.30 19.14
C SER A 276 17.34 -11.89 20.50
N GLU A 277 17.89 -12.43 21.57
CA GLU A 277 17.51 -12.14 22.95
C GLU A 277 18.73 -11.56 23.70
N PRO A 278 19.13 -10.32 23.41
CA PRO A 278 20.31 -9.72 24.03
C PRO A 278 20.07 -9.19 25.44
N TYR A 279 18.84 -9.25 25.94
CA TYR A 279 18.44 -8.65 27.22
C TYR A 279 18.06 -9.71 28.25
N VAL A 280 18.51 -9.51 29.49
CA VAL A 280 18.24 -10.41 30.62
C VAL A 280 16.74 -10.46 30.99
N ASP A 281 15.97 -9.43 30.64
CA ASP A 281 14.55 -9.28 30.96
C ASP A 281 13.63 -9.97 29.91
N ARG A 282 14.14 -10.92 29.14
CA ARG A 282 13.43 -11.63 28.07
C ARG A 282 12.83 -10.68 27.01
N ARG A 283 13.55 -9.63 26.71
CA ARG A 283 13.25 -8.73 25.61
C ARG A 283 14.04 -9.14 24.38
N HIS A 284 13.42 -8.95 23.24
CA HIS A 284 13.96 -9.42 21.97
C HIS A 284 14.29 -8.24 21.06
N GLN A 285 15.18 -8.52 20.13
CA GLN A 285 15.64 -7.63 19.10
C GLN A 285 15.45 -8.29 17.74
N VAL A 286 14.83 -7.57 16.80
CA VAL A 286 14.56 -8.07 15.47
C VAL A 286 14.90 -7.01 14.45
N PRO A 287 15.95 -7.20 13.64
CA PRO A 287 16.17 -6.37 12.47
C PRO A 287 15.11 -6.71 11.40
N VAL A 288 14.71 -5.73 10.63
CA VAL A 288 13.69 -5.88 9.58
C VAL A 288 14.13 -5.10 8.35
N ASN A 289 14.21 -5.80 7.23
CA ASN A 289 14.57 -5.25 5.93
C ASN A 289 13.46 -5.52 4.92
N ILE A 290 12.83 -4.45 4.40
CA ILE A 290 11.71 -4.56 3.45
C ILE A 290 12.11 -3.84 2.16
N THR A 291 11.93 -4.52 1.03
CA THR A 291 12.14 -3.97 -0.32
C THR A 291 10.83 -3.91 -1.08
N GLU A 292 10.61 -2.81 -1.78
CA GLU A 292 9.41 -2.56 -2.59
C GLU A 292 9.26 -3.57 -3.74
N ILE A 293 8.03 -3.95 -4.01
CA ILE A 293 7.60 -4.75 -5.18
C ILE A 293 7.12 -3.77 -6.26
N LEU A 294 7.67 -3.86 -7.48
CA LEU A 294 7.33 -3.01 -8.63
C LEU A 294 6.70 -3.82 -9.77
#